data_f27d3935141b441603a95cf7c2d4de86
#
_entry.id   f27d3935141b441603a95cf7c2d4de86
#
_cell.length_a   1.000
_cell.length_b   1.000
_cell.length_c   1.000
_cell.angle_alpha   90.00
_cell.angle_beta   90.00
_cell.angle_gamma   90.00
#
_symmetry.space_group_name_H-M   'P 1'
#
loop_
_entity.id
_entity.type
_entity.pdbx_description
1 polymer ?
#
loop_
_entity_poly.entity_id
_entity_poly.type
_entity_poly.pdbx_seq_one_letter_code
_entity_poly.pdbx_strand_id
1 'polypeptide(L)'
;NKEEINGKAKETLKSLGAQIEDMEGKIDLLGSLAQDKAKAEINELKSQESKLEATIERIEHAAEEEWDEIREAINESSKDFKAGFKKLFGG
;
A
#
# COMPACT_ATOMS: atom_id res chain seq x y z
N ASN A 1 -9.49 15.31 -10.86
CA ASN A 1 -9.80 16.33 -9.88
C ASN A 1 -9.56 15.81 -8.46
N LYS A 2 -9.71 16.67 -7.47
CA LYS A 2 -9.44 16.36 -6.08
C LYS A 2 -10.24 15.15 -5.57
N GLU A 3 -11.51 15.10 -5.88
CA GLU A 3 -12.41 14.02 -5.43
C GLU A 3 -12.03 12.68 -6.04
N GLU A 4 -11.66 12.65 -7.30
CA GLU A 4 -11.22 11.43 -7.97
C GLU A 4 -9.92 10.90 -7.38
N ILE A 5 -8.97 11.80 -7.16
CA ILE A 5 -7.67 11.44 -6.58
C ILE A 5 -7.86 10.91 -5.16
N ASN A 6 -8.68 11.60 -4.38
CA ASN A 6 -8.96 11.20 -3.00
C ASN A 6 -9.67 9.83 -2.94
N GLY A 7 -10.66 9.62 -3.81
CA GLY A 7 -11.37 8.35 -3.90
C GLY A 7 -10.45 7.20 -4.28
N LYS A 8 -9.57 7.43 -5.26
CA LYS A 8 -8.60 6.43 -5.70
C LYS A 8 -7.60 6.11 -4.60
N ALA A 9 -7.14 7.12 -3.88
CA ALA A 9 -6.21 6.95 -2.77
C ALA A 9 -6.83 6.11 -1.65
N LYS A 10 -8.07 6.40 -1.29
CA LYS A 10 -8.79 5.65 -0.25
C LYS A 10 -9.06 4.20 -0.67
N GLU A 11 -9.40 3.98 -1.93
CA GLU A 11 -9.56 2.63 -2.48
C GLU A 11 -8.25 1.84 -2.42
N THR A 12 -7.15 2.48 -2.80
CA THR A 12 -5.83 1.87 -2.75
C THR A 12 -5.45 1.52 -1.31
N LEU A 13 -5.71 2.42 -0.38
CA LEU A 13 -5.43 2.18 1.04
C LEU A 13 -6.25 1.01 1.58
N LYS A 14 -7.53 0.93 1.25
CA LYS A 14 -8.40 -0.17 1.65
C LYS A 14 -7.92 -1.50 1.09
N SER A 15 -7.52 -1.51 -0.17
CA SER A 15 -6.99 -2.68 -0.85
C SER A 15 -5.69 -3.15 -0.21
N LEU A 16 -4.80 -2.21 0.11
CA LEU A 16 -3.54 -2.48 0.78
C LEU A 16 -3.76 -3.09 2.16
N GLY A 17 -4.67 -2.51 2.95
CA GLY A 17 -5.02 -3.03 4.27
C GLY A 17 -5.56 -4.46 4.20
N ALA A 18 -6.42 -4.74 3.22
CA ALA A 18 -6.96 -6.08 3.02
C ALA A 18 -5.88 -7.09 2.63
N GLN A 19 -4.92 -6.67 1.80
CA GLN A 19 -3.80 -7.54 1.42
C GLN A 19 -2.88 -7.83 2.60
N ILE A 20 -2.61 -6.82 3.42
CA ILE A 20 -1.79 -6.99 4.63
C ILE A 20 -2.46 -8.01 5.57
N GLU A 21 -3.78 -7.89 5.79
CA GLU A 21 -4.52 -8.83 6.62
C GLU A 21 -4.46 -10.25 6.07
N ASP A 22 -4.61 -10.39 4.75
CA ASP A 22 -4.54 -11.69 4.08
C ASP A 22 -3.15 -12.32 4.26
N MET A 23 -2.11 -11.55 4.11
CA MET A 23 -0.74 -12.01 4.31
C MET A 23 -0.50 -12.42 5.76
N GLU A 24 -0.98 -11.64 6.72
CA GLU A 24 -0.85 -11.96 8.14
C GLU A 24 -1.59 -13.27 8.48
N GLY A 25 -2.73 -13.50 7.87
CA GLY A 25 -3.49 -14.74 8.05
C GLY A 25 -2.80 -15.98 7.47
N LYS A 26 -2.00 -15.79 6.42
CA LYS A 26 -1.30 -16.89 5.76
C LYS A 26 0.09 -17.17 6.32
N ILE A 27 0.63 -16.27 7.12
CA ILE A 27 2.01 -16.37 7.60
C ILE A 27 2.25 -17.65 8.40
N ASP A 28 1.27 -18.09 9.17
CA ASP A 28 1.37 -19.31 9.98
C ASP A 28 1.46 -20.59 9.14
N LEU A 29 1.08 -20.50 7.88
CA LEU A 29 1.16 -21.65 6.95
C LEU A 29 2.53 -21.81 6.32
N LEU A 30 3.43 -20.87 6.54
CA LEU A 30 4.76 -20.84 5.95
C LEU A 30 5.81 -21.48 6.88
N GLY A 31 6.89 -21.98 6.32
CA GLY A 31 8.04 -22.43 7.09
C GLY A 31 8.77 -21.24 7.73
N SER A 32 9.64 -21.53 8.70
CA SER A 32 10.32 -20.49 9.51
C SER A 32 11.02 -19.41 8.68
N LEU A 33 11.79 -19.81 7.67
CA LEU A 33 12.51 -18.85 6.84
C LEU A 33 11.55 -17.98 6.01
N ALA A 34 10.49 -18.59 5.49
CA ALA A 34 9.48 -17.88 4.72
C ALA A 34 8.69 -16.94 5.62
N GLN A 35 8.43 -17.33 6.88
CA GLN A 35 7.78 -16.45 7.85
C GLN A 35 8.58 -15.18 8.11
N ASP A 36 9.89 -15.31 8.27
CA ASP A 36 10.78 -14.16 8.51
C ASP A 36 10.74 -13.18 7.32
N LYS A 37 10.79 -13.72 6.11
CA LYS A 37 10.70 -12.91 4.89
C LYS A 37 9.32 -12.25 4.77
N ALA A 38 8.27 -12.99 5.08
CA ALA A 38 6.91 -12.47 5.03
C ALA A 38 6.70 -11.36 6.04
N LYS A 39 7.22 -11.51 7.26
CA LYS A 39 7.15 -10.46 8.29
C LYS A 39 7.85 -9.18 7.86
N ALA A 40 9.03 -9.31 7.24
CA ALA A 40 9.78 -8.16 6.74
C ALA A 40 8.98 -7.44 5.64
N GLU A 41 8.38 -8.19 4.73
CA GLU A 41 7.57 -7.63 3.65
C GLU A 41 6.30 -6.95 4.18
N ILE A 42 5.65 -7.58 5.16
CA ILE A 42 4.46 -7.00 5.81
C ILE A 42 4.82 -5.67 6.49
N ASN A 43 5.96 -5.60 7.16
CA ASN A 43 6.43 -4.36 7.79
C ASN A 43 6.65 -3.26 6.76
N GLU A 44 7.21 -3.61 5.60
CA GLU A 44 7.40 -2.68 4.50
C GLU A 44 6.07 -2.17 3.95
N LEU A 45 5.11 -3.07 3.78
CA LEU A 45 3.77 -2.72 3.30
C LEU A 45 3.04 -1.83 4.31
N LYS A 46 3.21 -2.07 5.61
CA LYS A 46 2.65 -1.20 6.64
C LYS A 46 3.27 0.18 6.61
N SER A 47 4.56 0.28 6.30
CA SER A 47 5.24 1.55 6.12
C SER A 47 4.66 2.31 4.92
N GLN A 48 4.40 1.62 3.82
CA GLN A 48 3.76 2.21 2.64
C GLN A 48 2.32 2.63 2.94
N GLU A 49 1.61 1.86 3.73
CA GLU A 49 0.26 2.21 4.19
C GLU A 49 0.27 3.54 4.93
N SER A 50 1.22 3.72 5.85
CA SER A 50 1.38 4.97 6.59
C SER A 50 1.69 6.15 5.67
N LYS A 51 2.56 5.94 4.68
CA LYS A 51 2.88 6.97 3.68
C LYS A 51 1.67 7.35 2.85
N LEU A 52 0.86 6.37 2.49
CA LEU A 52 -0.36 6.60 1.72
C LEU A 52 -1.39 7.37 2.54
N GLU A 53 -1.53 7.05 3.84
CA GLU A 53 -2.39 7.81 4.75
C GLU A 53 -1.95 9.28 4.83
N ALA A 54 -0.65 9.53 4.93
CA ALA A 54 -0.11 10.88 4.93
C ALA A 54 -0.38 11.59 3.60
N THR A 55 -0.30 10.87 2.49
CA THR A 55 -0.61 11.41 1.18
C THR A 55 -2.09 11.81 1.07
N ILE A 56 -2.98 10.98 1.59
CA ILE A 56 -4.42 11.27 1.61
C ILE A 56 -4.69 12.56 2.41
N GLU A 57 -4.02 12.72 3.54
CA GLU A 57 -4.12 13.93 4.34
C GLU A 57 -3.67 15.17 3.57
N ARG A 58 -2.59 15.04 2.80
CA ARG A 58 -2.08 16.11 1.95
C ARG A 58 -3.07 16.53 0.86
N ILE A 59 -3.86 15.60 0.35
CA ILE A 59 -4.84 15.90 -0.71
C ILE A 59 -5.83 16.99 -0.26
N GLU A 60 -6.24 16.95 0.99
CA GLU A 60 -7.19 17.92 1.54
C GLU A 60 -6.64 19.35 1.57
N HIS A 61 -5.33 19.48 1.67
CA HIS A 61 -4.65 20.77 1.80
C HIS A 61 -3.80 21.14 0.58
N ALA A 62 -3.75 20.27 -0.42
CA ALA A 62 -2.91 20.46 -1.58
C ALA A 62 -3.50 21.49 -2.55
N ALA A 63 -2.61 22.30 -3.13
CA ALA A 63 -2.96 23.17 -4.25
C ALA A 63 -3.06 22.33 -5.53
N GLU A 64 -3.75 22.87 -6.52
CA GLU A 64 -3.97 22.18 -7.80
C GLU A 64 -2.66 21.73 -8.47
N GLU A 65 -1.60 22.51 -8.32
CA GLU A 65 -0.29 22.20 -8.91
C GLU A 65 0.35 20.96 -8.29
N GLU A 66 -0.06 20.60 -7.08
CA GLU A 66 0.50 19.45 -6.36
C GLU A 66 -0.21 18.13 -6.68
N TRP A 67 -1.36 18.20 -7.34
CA TRP A 67 -2.18 17.00 -7.57
C TRP A 67 -1.51 15.97 -8.47
N ASP A 68 -0.73 16.39 -9.45
CA ASP A 68 -0.01 15.47 -10.33
C ASP A 68 1.03 14.67 -9.57
N GLU A 69 1.76 15.34 -8.68
CA GLU A 69 2.75 14.72 -7.81
C GLU A 69 2.10 13.71 -6.86
N ILE A 70 0.97 14.07 -6.28
CA ILE A 70 0.21 13.20 -5.37
C ILE A 70 -0.29 11.97 -6.12
N ARG A 71 -0.82 12.15 -7.32
CA ARG A 71 -1.31 11.06 -8.16
C ARG A 71 -0.18 10.06 -8.46
N GLU A 72 0.98 10.58 -8.78
CA GLU A 72 2.16 9.77 -9.06
C GLU A 72 2.58 8.96 -7.84
N ALA A 73 2.59 9.60 -6.66
CA ALA A 73 2.90 8.92 -5.40
C ALA A 73 1.93 7.77 -5.11
N ILE A 74 0.64 7.99 -5.34
CA ILE A 74 -0.39 6.95 -5.16
C ILE A 74 -0.18 5.78 -6.12
N ASN A 75 0.12 6.07 -7.37
CA ASN A 75 0.36 5.04 -8.37
C ASN A 75 1.60 4.20 -8.04
N GLU A 76 2.66 4.83 -7.56
CA GLU A 76 3.87 4.13 -7.15
C GLU A 76 3.62 3.23 -5.94
N SER A 77 2.91 3.72 -4.94
CA SER A 77 2.52 2.90 -3.79
C SER A 77 1.72 1.67 -4.21
N SER A 78 0.77 1.86 -5.12
CA SER A 78 -0.05 0.76 -5.65
C SER A 78 0.80 -0.30 -6.35
N LYS A 79 1.78 0.10 -7.12
CA LYS A 79 2.70 -0.83 -7.80
C LYS A 79 3.56 -1.59 -6.81
N ASP A 80 4.08 -0.88 -5.81
CA ASP A 80 5.00 -1.45 -4.84
C ASP A 80 4.34 -2.56 -4.02
N PHE A 81 3.12 -2.37 -3.53
CA PHE A 81 2.51 -3.42 -2.74
C PHE A 81 2.00 -4.59 -3.60
N LYS A 82 1.62 -4.35 -4.84
CA LYS A 82 1.30 -5.45 -5.76
C LYS A 82 2.52 -6.33 -6.02
N ALA A 83 3.67 -5.72 -6.20
CA ALA A 83 4.92 -6.43 -6.38
C ALA A 83 5.29 -7.24 -5.13
N GLY A 84 5.12 -6.64 -3.94
CA GLY A 84 5.38 -7.32 -2.68
C GLY A 84 4.49 -8.54 -2.47
N PHE A 85 3.20 -8.38 -2.73
CA PHE A 85 2.25 -9.49 -2.63
C PHE A 85 2.60 -10.62 -3.60
N LYS A 86 2.89 -10.29 -4.84
CA LYS A 86 3.27 -11.25 -5.86
C LYS A 86 4.55 -12.01 -5.49
N LYS A 87 5.50 -11.32 -4.92
CA LYS A 87 6.76 -11.90 -4.49
C LYS A 87 6.57 -12.99 -3.43
N LEU A 88 5.62 -12.80 -2.52
CA LEU A 88 5.36 -13.75 -1.43
C LEU A 88 4.41 -14.87 -1.83
N PHE A 89 3.36 -14.56 -2.58
CA PHE A 89 2.24 -15.48 -2.82
C PHE A 89 1.91 -15.72 -4.29
N GLY A 90 2.47 -14.93 -5.17
CA GLY A 90 2.14 -14.96 -6.58
C GLY A 90 2.87 -16.00 -7.41
N GLY A 91 3.71 -16.79 -6.80
CA GLY A 91 4.41 -17.91 -7.41
C GLY A 91 5.08 -17.68 -8.72
#